data_4e9a3a3be18a696a94e1deb4479ad47c
#
_entry.id   4e9a3a3be18a696a94e1deb4479ad47c
#
_cell.length_a   1.000
_cell.length_b   1.000
_cell.length_c   1.000
_cell.angle_alpha   90.00
_cell.angle_beta   90.00
_cell.angle_gamma   90.00
#
_symmetry.space_group_name_H-M   'P 1'
#
loop_
_entity.id
_entity.type
_entity.pdbx_description
1 polymer ?
#
loop_
_entity_poly.entity_id
_entity_poly.type
_entity_poly.pdbx_seq_one_letter_code
_entity_poly.pdbx_strand_id
1 'polypeptide(L)'
;MPGVVFDLDGTLVHSAPDIHAAVNRALAEEGAEPFSLAEITGFIGNGVPVLIKRVLAARGETPDGHRHAEMQDRFMKHYEADPTALTSVYPGAEAALRHLHSEGWRIALCTNKPYAASRQILSNFGILDLFDAIVGGDCLPQRKPDPAPLRAAAAALTEEVVLYVGDSEVDAATAEAAGLRFALFTEGYRHAPVHDLPHHGLFSHHDELPDLLRHLLA
;
A
#
# COMPACT_ATOMS: atom_id res chain seq x y z
N MET A 1 18.41 15.12 8.70
CA MET A 1 17.85 15.09 7.35
C MET A 1 16.38 14.74 7.45
N PRO A 2 15.49 15.23 6.57
CA PRO A 2 14.06 14.95 6.72
C PRO A 2 13.73 13.50 6.39
N GLY A 3 12.63 12.99 6.98
CA GLY A 3 12.10 11.67 6.71
C GLY A 3 10.83 11.73 5.88
N VAL A 4 10.59 10.72 5.05
CA VAL A 4 9.35 10.51 4.29
C VAL A 4 8.89 9.07 4.44
N VAL A 5 7.59 8.89 4.61
CA VAL A 5 6.97 7.56 4.69
C VAL A 5 6.11 7.33 3.46
N PHE A 6 6.15 6.14 2.89
CA PHE A 6 5.36 5.75 1.72
C PHE A 6 4.40 4.60 2.05
N ASP A 7 3.24 4.57 1.41
CA ASP A 7 2.50 3.34 1.19
C ASP A 7 3.08 2.55 0.01
N LEU A 8 2.61 1.33 -0.20
CA LEU A 8 3.12 0.42 -1.24
C LEU A 8 2.11 0.22 -2.37
N ASP A 9 1.00 -0.47 -2.07
CA ASP A 9 0.02 -0.90 -3.07
C ASP A 9 -0.82 0.28 -3.57
N GLY A 10 -0.74 0.61 -4.86
CA GLY A 10 -1.40 1.79 -5.44
C GLY A 10 -0.58 3.07 -5.34
N THR A 11 0.52 3.07 -4.56
CA THR A 11 1.40 4.22 -4.39
C THR A 11 2.74 4.03 -5.10
N LEU A 12 3.52 3.04 -4.72
CA LEU A 12 4.82 2.74 -5.33
C LEU A 12 4.72 1.65 -6.39
N VAL A 13 3.81 0.70 -6.21
CA VAL A 13 3.62 -0.44 -7.12
C VAL A 13 2.15 -0.62 -7.52
N HIS A 14 1.94 -0.99 -8.77
CA HIS A 14 0.65 -1.45 -9.29
C HIS A 14 0.54 -2.96 -9.09
N SER A 15 0.08 -3.36 -7.90
CA SER A 15 0.00 -4.77 -7.47
C SER A 15 -1.36 -5.43 -7.70
N ALA A 16 -2.38 -4.66 -8.09
CA ALA A 16 -3.73 -5.18 -8.33
C ALA A 16 -3.79 -6.39 -9.28
N PRO A 17 -2.98 -6.49 -10.35
CA PRO A 17 -2.99 -7.67 -11.23
C PRO A 17 -2.61 -8.97 -10.53
N ASP A 18 -1.59 -8.99 -9.65
CA ASP A 18 -1.22 -10.20 -8.91
C ASP A 18 -2.24 -10.54 -7.83
N ILE A 19 -2.78 -9.54 -7.13
CA ILE A 19 -3.87 -9.73 -6.16
C ILE A 19 -5.10 -10.33 -6.86
N HIS A 20 -5.48 -9.80 -8.00
CA HIS A 20 -6.57 -10.30 -8.83
C HIS A 20 -6.32 -11.77 -9.27
N ALA A 21 -5.13 -12.07 -9.77
CA ALA A 21 -4.77 -13.42 -10.19
C ALA A 21 -4.84 -14.41 -9.02
N ALA A 22 -4.34 -14.04 -7.84
CA ALA A 22 -4.36 -14.88 -6.64
C ALA A 22 -5.77 -15.13 -6.13
N VAL A 23 -6.64 -14.09 -6.09
CA VAL A 23 -8.05 -14.25 -5.72
C VAL A 23 -8.76 -15.20 -6.67
N ASN A 24 -8.61 -15.02 -7.98
CA ASN A 24 -9.30 -15.84 -8.96
C ASN A 24 -8.78 -17.29 -9.00
N ARG A 25 -7.49 -17.53 -8.71
CA ARG A 25 -6.98 -18.90 -8.54
C ARG A 25 -7.58 -19.55 -7.29
N ALA A 26 -7.70 -18.84 -6.18
CA ALA A 26 -8.34 -19.36 -4.97
C ALA A 26 -9.83 -19.69 -5.20
N LEU A 27 -10.53 -18.85 -5.95
CA LEU A 27 -11.93 -19.09 -6.34
C LEU A 27 -12.08 -20.29 -7.30
N ALA A 28 -11.16 -20.46 -8.24
CA ALA A 28 -11.16 -21.56 -9.20
C ALA A 28 -11.01 -22.93 -8.52
N GLU A 29 -10.30 -23.02 -7.38
CA GLU A 29 -10.23 -24.25 -6.56
C GLU A 29 -11.62 -24.72 -6.06
N GLU A 30 -12.59 -23.81 -6.01
CA GLU A 30 -13.97 -24.07 -5.61
C GLU A 30 -14.96 -24.15 -6.78
N GLY A 31 -14.47 -24.02 -8.00
CA GLY A 31 -15.33 -23.94 -9.20
C GLY A 31 -16.16 -22.67 -9.26
N ALA A 32 -15.71 -21.60 -8.58
CA ALA A 32 -16.41 -20.33 -8.48
C ALA A 32 -16.07 -19.37 -9.62
N GLU A 33 -17.03 -18.53 -10.00
CA GLU A 33 -16.84 -17.52 -11.04
C GLU A 33 -15.77 -16.49 -10.64
N PRO A 34 -14.90 -16.07 -11.59
CA PRO A 34 -13.87 -15.09 -11.32
C PRO A 34 -14.44 -13.66 -11.23
N PHE A 35 -13.76 -12.80 -10.49
CA PHE A 35 -13.95 -11.36 -10.52
C PHE A 35 -13.12 -10.70 -11.62
N SER A 36 -13.57 -9.55 -12.11
CA SER A 36 -12.78 -8.66 -12.97
C SER A 36 -11.65 -7.97 -12.17
N LEU A 37 -10.64 -7.47 -12.88
CA LEU A 37 -9.57 -6.67 -12.26
C LEU A 37 -10.12 -5.43 -11.55
N ALA A 38 -11.09 -4.74 -12.15
CA ALA A 38 -11.70 -3.54 -11.58
C ALA A 38 -12.39 -3.82 -10.24
N GLU A 39 -13.14 -4.93 -10.14
CA GLU A 39 -13.79 -5.33 -8.87
C GLU A 39 -12.76 -5.61 -7.79
N ILE A 40 -11.72 -6.39 -8.09
CA ILE A 40 -10.67 -6.71 -7.12
C ILE A 40 -9.89 -5.44 -6.73
N THR A 41 -9.56 -4.56 -7.68
CA THR A 41 -8.93 -3.27 -7.36
C THR A 41 -9.75 -2.49 -6.34
N GLY A 42 -11.08 -2.49 -6.49
CA GLY A 42 -12.00 -1.89 -5.53
C GLY A 42 -12.02 -2.54 -4.14
N PHE A 43 -11.43 -3.70 -3.96
CA PHE A 43 -11.37 -4.37 -2.66
C PHE A 43 -10.04 -4.14 -1.94
N ILE A 44 -9.01 -3.57 -2.61
CA ILE A 44 -7.66 -3.34 -2.07
C ILE A 44 -7.66 -2.14 -1.08
N GLY A 45 -6.63 -2.03 -0.26
CA GLY A 45 -6.32 -0.89 0.62
C GLY A 45 -6.37 -1.20 2.12
N ASN A 46 -7.25 -2.10 2.57
CA ASN A 46 -7.43 -2.40 4.00
C ASN A 46 -6.76 -3.71 4.47
N GLY A 47 -5.85 -4.28 3.66
CA GLY A 47 -5.14 -5.53 3.95
C GLY A 47 -5.94 -6.78 3.63
N VAL A 48 -5.24 -7.93 3.71
CA VAL A 48 -5.76 -9.24 3.26
C VAL A 48 -7.07 -9.65 3.93
N PRO A 49 -7.24 -9.51 5.27
CA PRO A 49 -8.51 -9.92 5.88
C PRO A 49 -9.74 -9.18 5.35
N VAL A 50 -9.58 -7.87 5.05
CA VAL A 50 -10.68 -7.07 4.52
C VAL A 50 -10.91 -7.37 3.03
N LEU A 51 -9.85 -7.59 2.25
CA LEU A 51 -9.95 -8.05 0.87
C LEU A 51 -10.81 -9.33 0.79
N ILE A 52 -10.48 -10.34 1.58
CA ILE A 52 -11.21 -11.63 1.59
C ILE A 52 -12.66 -11.44 2.05
N LYS A 53 -12.90 -10.61 3.07
CA LYS A 53 -14.25 -10.27 3.49
C LYS A 53 -15.09 -9.66 2.36
N ARG A 54 -14.48 -8.73 1.59
CA ARG A 54 -15.14 -8.08 0.43
C ARG A 54 -15.41 -9.07 -0.69
N VAL A 55 -14.46 -9.96 -0.99
CA VAL A 55 -14.61 -11.03 -1.99
C VAL A 55 -15.81 -11.94 -1.63
N LEU A 56 -15.86 -12.44 -0.40
CA LEU A 56 -16.95 -13.31 0.05
C LEU A 56 -18.31 -12.58 0.06
N ALA A 57 -18.33 -11.32 0.54
CA ALA A 57 -19.55 -10.51 0.55
C ALA A 57 -20.08 -10.23 -0.87
N ALA A 58 -19.22 -9.96 -1.84
CA ALA A 58 -19.59 -9.73 -3.23
C ALA A 58 -20.18 -10.99 -3.90
N ARG A 59 -19.90 -12.19 -3.35
CA ARG A 59 -20.50 -13.46 -3.75
C ARG A 59 -21.81 -13.76 -3.03
N GLY A 60 -22.27 -12.86 -2.14
CA GLY A 60 -23.46 -13.10 -1.32
C GLY A 60 -23.21 -14.07 -0.15
N GLU A 61 -21.95 -14.40 0.15
CA GLU A 61 -21.59 -15.23 1.28
C GLU A 61 -21.49 -14.39 2.56
N THR A 62 -22.01 -14.92 3.67
CA THR A 62 -21.75 -14.34 4.99
C THR A 62 -20.48 -14.99 5.54
N PRO A 63 -19.35 -14.28 5.60
CA PRO A 63 -18.11 -14.89 6.06
C PRO A 63 -18.19 -15.16 7.56
N ASP A 64 -18.38 -16.43 7.95
CA ASP A 64 -18.04 -16.88 9.30
C ASP A 64 -16.51 -16.98 9.44
N GLY A 65 -16.04 -17.14 10.68
CA GLY A 65 -14.59 -17.18 10.93
C GLY A 65 -13.87 -18.30 10.19
N HIS A 66 -14.49 -19.48 10.02
CA HIS A 66 -13.87 -20.61 9.33
C HIS A 66 -13.78 -20.37 7.82
N ARG A 67 -14.88 -19.97 7.20
CA ARG A 67 -14.96 -19.70 5.76
C ARG A 67 -14.00 -18.58 5.33
N HIS A 68 -13.91 -17.54 6.17
CA HIS A 68 -12.97 -16.43 5.94
C HIS A 68 -11.51 -16.92 6.01
N ALA A 69 -11.14 -17.69 7.04
CA ALA A 69 -9.78 -18.21 7.21
C ALA A 69 -9.39 -19.12 6.04
N GLU A 70 -10.27 -20.04 5.65
CA GLU A 70 -10.02 -20.95 4.53
C GLU A 70 -9.75 -20.20 3.21
N MET A 71 -10.57 -19.23 2.86
CA MET A 71 -10.35 -18.42 1.65
C MET A 71 -9.08 -17.59 1.75
N GLN A 72 -8.79 -17.04 2.94
CA GLN A 72 -7.56 -16.30 3.16
C GLN A 72 -6.32 -17.19 2.96
N ASP A 73 -6.30 -18.40 3.49
CA ASP A 73 -5.18 -19.32 3.35
C ASP A 73 -4.95 -19.72 1.87
N ARG A 74 -6.03 -19.98 1.12
CA ARG A 74 -5.95 -20.25 -0.32
C ARG A 74 -5.39 -19.04 -1.09
N PHE A 75 -5.90 -17.86 -0.82
CA PHE A 75 -5.39 -16.63 -1.41
C PHE A 75 -3.90 -16.46 -1.13
N MET A 76 -3.48 -16.56 0.14
CA MET A 76 -2.09 -16.38 0.55
C MET A 76 -1.16 -17.39 -0.14
N LYS A 77 -1.57 -18.67 -0.21
CA LYS A 77 -0.82 -19.70 -0.93
C LYS A 77 -0.52 -19.32 -2.39
N HIS A 78 -1.52 -18.77 -3.10
CA HIS A 78 -1.32 -18.36 -4.50
C HIS A 78 -0.55 -17.05 -4.62
N TYR A 79 -0.77 -16.12 -3.69
CA TYR A 79 -0.13 -14.81 -3.72
C TYR A 79 1.36 -14.87 -3.35
N GLU A 80 1.72 -15.65 -2.33
CA GLU A 80 3.12 -15.80 -1.87
C GLU A 80 3.99 -16.60 -2.84
N ALA A 81 3.38 -17.40 -3.72
CA ALA A 81 4.12 -18.18 -4.71
C ALA A 81 4.90 -17.27 -5.68
N ASP A 82 4.31 -16.14 -6.11
CA ASP A 82 4.97 -15.10 -6.91
C ASP A 82 4.17 -13.79 -6.84
N PRO A 83 4.48 -12.89 -5.89
CA PRO A 83 3.73 -11.64 -5.72
C PRO A 83 4.15 -10.52 -6.68
N THR A 84 5.00 -10.84 -7.68
CA THR A 84 5.56 -9.87 -8.63
C THR A 84 5.48 -10.32 -10.08
N ALA A 85 4.76 -11.41 -10.38
CA ALA A 85 4.60 -11.90 -11.75
C ALA A 85 3.94 -10.87 -12.68
N LEU A 86 2.98 -10.10 -12.16
CA LEU A 86 2.18 -9.11 -12.91
C LEU A 86 2.25 -7.71 -12.28
N THR A 87 2.85 -7.58 -11.09
CA THR A 87 3.07 -6.29 -10.41
C THR A 87 4.13 -5.49 -11.16
N SER A 88 3.94 -4.18 -11.21
CA SER A 88 4.93 -3.25 -11.77
C SER A 88 5.15 -2.07 -10.83
N VAL A 89 6.34 -1.48 -10.87
CA VAL A 89 6.63 -0.20 -10.21
C VAL A 89 5.95 0.91 -11.01
N TYR A 90 5.31 1.87 -10.34
CA TYR A 90 4.76 3.03 -11.03
C TYR A 90 5.86 3.83 -11.74
N PRO A 91 5.57 4.41 -12.91
CA PRO A 91 6.54 5.24 -13.64
C PRO A 91 7.12 6.34 -12.75
N GLY A 92 8.45 6.46 -12.75
CA GLY A 92 9.18 7.44 -11.96
C GLY A 92 9.37 7.09 -10.47
N ALA A 93 8.66 6.11 -9.89
CA ALA A 93 8.73 5.83 -8.46
C ALA A 93 10.13 5.37 -8.00
N GLU A 94 10.75 4.46 -8.73
CA GLU A 94 12.13 4.04 -8.43
C GLU A 94 13.10 5.22 -8.52
N ALA A 95 13.01 6.04 -9.57
CA ALA A 95 13.88 7.19 -9.77
C ALA A 95 13.72 8.23 -8.65
N ALA A 96 12.47 8.50 -8.25
CA ALA A 96 12.18 9.40 -7.13
C ALA A 96 12.76 8.89 -5.80
N LEU A 97 12.58 7.60 -5.48
CA LEU A 97 13.15 6.99 -4.28
C LEU A 97 14.68 7.08 -4.27
N ARG A 98 15.34 6.74 -5.38
CA ARG A 98 16.81 6.82 -5.51
C ARG A 98 17.31 8.25 -5.39
N HIS A 99 16.60 9.22 -5.98
CA HIS A 99 16.93 10.63 -5.87
C HIS A 99 16.84 11.11 -4.41
N LEU A 100 15.72 10.84 -3.72
CA LEU A 100 15.56 11.19 -2.32
C LEU A 100 16.66 10.56 -1.45
N HIS A 101 16.92 9.27 -1.64
CA HIS A 101 17.98 8.58 -0.91
C HIS A 101 19.36 9.23 -1.17
N SER A 102 19.66 9.62 -2.41
CA SER A 102 20.94 10.29 -2.77
C SER A 102 21.08 11.69 -2.17
N GLU A 103 19.95 12.38 -1.93
CA GLU A 103 19.91 13.66 -1.21
C GLU A 103 19.93 13.47 0.33
N GLY A 104 20.01 12.23 0.80
CA GLY A 104 20.11 11.86 2.21
C GLY A 104 18.79 11.83 2.96
N TRP A 105 17.65 11.79 2.27
CA TRP A 105 16.36 11.55 2.91
C TRP A 105 16.33 10.18 3.56
N ARG A 106 15.67 10.12 4.72
CA ARG A 106 15.34 8.85 5.37
C ARG A 106 13.98 8.38 4.88
N ILE A 107 13.89 7.13 4.47
CA ILE A 107 12.70 6.60 3.79
C ILE A 107 12.16 5.41 4.57
N ALA A 108 10.85 5.43 4.88
CA ALA A 108 10.17 4.28 5.47
C ALA A 108 8.94 3.86 4.65
N LEU A 109 8.52 2.63 4.86
CA LEU A 109 7.27 2.07 4.35
C LEU A 109 6.27 1.89 5.48
N CYS A 110 5.01 2.28 5.24
CA CYS A 110 3.86 2.00 6.10
C CYS A 110 2.69 1.50 5.26
N THR A 111 2.43 0.21 5.28
CA THR A 111 1.43 -0.43 4.42
C THR A 111 0.55 -1.42 5.18
N ASN A 112 -0.69 -1.63 4.70
CA ASN A 112 -1.57 -2.70 5.19
C ASN A 112 -1.25 -4.08 4.59
N LYS A 113 -0.33 -4.13 3.63
CA LYS A 113 0.20 -5.38 3.08
C LYS A 113 1.06 -6.12 4.12
N PRO A 114 1.04 -7.48 4.17
CA PRO A 114 1.91 -8.24 5.06
C PRO A 114 3.39 -7.90 4.87
N TYR A 115 4.14 -7.84 5.97
CA TYR A 115 5.56 -7.47 6.00
C TYR A 115 6.43 -8.30 5.04
N ALA A 116 6.27 -9.63 5.09
CA ALA A 116 7.08 -10.53 4.25
C ALA A 116 6.83 -10.27 2.75
N ALA A 117 5.57 -10.14 2.33
CA ALA A 117 5.21 -9.84 0.95
C ALA A 117 5.72 -8.46 0.51
N SER A 118 5.64 -7.45 1.38
CA SER A 118 6.16 -6.11 1.10
C SER A 118 7.68 -6.15 0.84
N ARG A 119 8.44 -6.81 1.70
CA ARG A 119 9.89 -6.97 1.53
C ARG A 119 10.25 -7.72 0.26
N GLN A 120 9.53 -8.79 -0.06
CA GLN A 120 9.76 -9.56 -1.27
C GLN A 120 9.57 -8.70 -2.53
N ILE A 121 8.48 -7.92 -2.59
CA ILE A 121 8.22 -7.01 -3.71
C ILE A 121 9.34 -5.98 -3.84
N LEU A 122 9.71 -5.29 -2.76
CA LEU A 122 10.78 -4.29 -2.79
C LEU A 122 12.13 -4.91 -3.20
N SER A 123 12.42 -6.14 -2.75
CA SER A 123 13.62 -6.89 -3.13
C SER A 123 13.64 -7.26 -4.61
N ASN A 124 12.51 -7.77 -5.12
CA ASN A 124 12.40 -8.20 -6.52
C ASN A 124 12.57 -7.01 -7.50
N PHE A 125 12.16 -5.81 -7.08
CA PHE A 125 12.38 -4.59 -7.86
C PHE A 125 13.71 -3.87 -7.54
N GLY A 126 14.56 -4.42 -6.66
CA GLY A 126 15.87 -3.84 -6.35
C GLY A 126 15.82 -2.48 -5.65
N ILE A 127 14.75 -2.21 -4.90
CA ILE A 127 14.55 -0.96 -4.16
C ILE A 127 14.47 -1.16 -2.63
N LEU A 128 14.64 -2.38 -2.15
CA LEU A 128 14.56 -2.68 -0.71
C LEU A 128 15.56 -1.87 0.12
N ASP A 129 16.79 -1.74 -0.37
CA ASP A 129 17.89 -1.09 0.34
C ASP A 129 17.73 0.45 0.44
N LEU A 130 16.72 1.00 -0.23
CA LEU A 130 16.38 2.43 -0.13
C LEU A 130 15.53 2.74 1.11
N PHE A 131 15.00 1.70 1.78
CA PHE A 131 14.13 1.87 2.95
C PHE A 131 14.89 1.59 4.24
N ASP A 132 14.88 2.57 5.14
CA ASP A 132 15.46 2.47 6.48
C ASP A 132 14.56 1.68 7.44
N ALA A 133 13.24 1.71 7.20
CA ALA A 133 12.26 0.99 8.01
C ALA A 133 11.07 0.52 7.17
N ILE A 134 10.47 -0.60 7.58
CA ILE A 134 9.27 -1.17 6.95
C ILE A 134 8.29 -1.56 8.05
N VAL A 135 7.08 -1.04 7.98
CA VAL A 135 5.95 -1.43 8.83
C VAL A 135 4.86 -2.00 7.93
N GLY A 136 4.72 -3.33 7.96
CA GLY A 136 3.67 -4.08 7.27
C GLY A 136 2.41 -4.22 8.11
N GLY A 137 1.32 -4.65 7.48
CA GLY A 137 0.01 -4.78 8.11
C GLY A 137 -0.12 -5.84 9.20
N ASP A 138 0.92 -6.60 9.44
CA ASP A 138 1.05 -7.64 10.48
C ASP A 138 2.15 -7.32 11.52
N CYS A 139 2.83 -6.18 11.40
CA CYS A 139 3.85 -5.74 12.37
C CYS A 139 3.25 -5.28 13.71
N LEU A 140 2.01 -4.79 13.68
CA LEU A 140 1.28 -4.30 14.86
C LEU A 140 -0.13 -4.91 14.88
N PRO A 141 -0.79 -4.95 16.05
CA PRO A 141 -2.21 -5.33 16.12
C PRO A 141 -3.12 -4.38 15.32
N GLN A 142 -2.76 -3.08 15.29
CA GLN A 142 -3.47 -2.04 14.56
C GLN A 142 -3.02 -1.99 13.10
N ARG A 143 -3.96 -1.59 12.22
CA ARG A 143 -3.74 -1.34 10.79
C ARG A 143 -4.24 0.05 10.41
N LYS A 144 -3.73 0.61 9.31
CA LYS A 144 -4.31 1.82 8.72
C LYS A 144 -5.82 1.63 8.52
N PRO A 145 -6.68 2.59 8.89
CA PRO A 145 -6.40 4.00 9.19
C PRO A 145 -6.03 4.31 10.66
N ASP A 146 -5.79 3.32 11.54
CA ASP A 146 -5.22 3.62 12.85
C ASP A 146 -3.83 4.27 12.68
N PRO A 147 -3.50 5.35 13.42
CA PRO A 147 -2.23 6.05 13.27
C PRO A 147 -1.01 5.29 13.79
N ALA A 148 -1.19 4.22 14.57
CA ALA A 148 -0.09 3.51 15.21
C ALA A 148 0.96 2.95 14.22
N PRO A 149 0.59 2.32 13.07
CA PRO A 149 1.57 1.86 12.10
C PRO A 149 2.40 3.00 11.49
N LEU A 150 1.75 4.13 11.16
CA LEU A 150 2.44 5.27 10.57
C LEU A 150 3.37 5.96 11.59
N ARG A 151 2.93 6.09 12.84
CA ARG A 151 3.79 6.59 13.92
C ARG A 151 4.97 5.68 14.20
N ALA A 152 4.79 4.36 14.13
CA ALA A 152 5.88 3.40 14.27
C ALA A 152 6.90 3.51 13.15
N ALA A 153 6.44 3.64 11.90
CA ALA A 153 7.32 3.86 10.74
C ALA A 153 8.10 5.17 10.86
N ALA A 154 7.42 6.25 11.26
CA ALA A 154 8.05 7.55 11.49
C ALA A 154 9.09 7.52 12.61
N ALA A 155 8.76 6.89 13.75
CA ALA A 155 9.67 6.78 14.89
C ALA A 155 10.93 5.95 14.58
N ALA A 156 10.85 5.00 13.65
CA ALA A 156 11.98 4.17 13.24
C ALA A 156 13.03 4.95 12.42
N LEU A 157 12.68 6.11 11.85
CA LEU A 157 13.59 6.92 11.04
C LEU A 157 14.55 7.78 11.87
N THR A 158 14.33 7.96 13.18
CA THR A 158 15.14 8.81 14.08
C THR A 158 15.23 10.29 13.67
N GLU A 159 14.63 10.66 12.57
CA GLU A 159 14.59 12.02 11.99
C GLU A 159 13.16 12.55 11.98
N GLU A 160 13.00 13.86 11.80
CA GLU A 160 11.65 14.43 11.66
C GLU A 160 11.01 13.95 10.34
N VAL A 161 9.87 13.27 10.46
CA VAL A 161 9.08 12.88 9.29
C VAL A 161 8.21 14.05 8.87
N VAL A 162 8.44 14.52 7.65
CA VAL A 162 7.77 15.71 7.11
C VAL A 162 6.56 15.38 6.25
N LEU A 163 6.47 14.15 5.72
CA LEU A 163 5.41 13.77 4.79
C LEU A 163 5.12 12.28 4.84
N TYR A 164 3.83 11.94 4.72
CA TYR A 164 3.34 10.63 4.31
C TYR A 164 2.82 10.69 2.89
N VAL A 165 3.16 9.70 2.06
CA VAL A 165 2.76 9.58 0.65
C VAL A 165 1.91 8.34 0.48
N GLY A 166 0.73 8.49 -0.08
CA GLY A 166 -0.22 7.40 -0.31
C GLY A 166 -1.20 7.74 -1.43
N ASP A 167 -2.11 6.84 -1.73
CA ASP A 167 -3.04 6.98 -2.87
C ASP A 167 -4.52 6.92 -2.49
N SER A 168 -4.86 6.61 -1.25
CA SER A 168 -6.20 6.24 -0.85
C SER A 168 -6.77 7.05 0.32
N GLU A 169 -8.08 6.93 0.53
CA GLU A 169 -8.79 7.45 1.70
C GLU A 169 -8.27 6.84 3.01
N VAL A 170 -7.74 5.62 2.96
CA VAL A 170 -7.12 4.96 4.12
C VAL A 170 -5.84 5.69 4.52
N ASP A 171 -5.04 6.12 3.54
CA ASP A 171 -3.80 6.86 3.78
C ASP A 171 -4.08 8.26 4.29
N ALA A 172 -5.00 8.96 3.65
CA ALA A 172 -5.42 10.30 4.06
C ALA A 172 -5.90 10.31 5.53
N ALA A 173 -6.79 9.37 5.89
CA ALA A 173 -7.29 9.23 7.26
C ALA A 173 -6.17 8.84 8.25
N THR A 174 -5.21 8.00 7.82
CA THR A 174 -4.06 7.62 8.65
C THR A 174 -3.16 8.82 8.93
N ALA A 175 -2.86 9.62 7.89
CA ALA A 175 -2.04 10.82 8.01
C ALA A 175 -2.67 11.85 8.94
N GLU A 176 -3.97 12.13 8.77
CA GLU A 176 -4.74 13.02 9.62
C GLU A 176 -4.71 12.57 11.09
N ALA A 177 -5.02 11.29 11.35
CA ALA A 177 -4.99 10.72 12.70
C ALA A 177 -3.57 10.71 13.32
N ALA A 178 -2.52 10.60 12.51
CA ALA A 178 -1.14 10.67 12.95
C ALA A 178 -0.65 12.11 13.18
N GLY A 179 -1.31 13.11 12.59
CA GLY A 179 -0.90 14.52 12.60
C GLY A 179 0.26 14.79 11.64
N LEU A 180 0.38 14.01 10.56
CA LEU A 180 1.41 14.18 9.55
C LEU A 180 0.84 14.84 8.29
N ARG A 181 1.67 15.62 7.58
CA ARG A 181 1.32 16.10 6.24
C ARG A 181 1.15 14.92 5.30
N PHE A 182 0.26 15.06 4.32
CA PHE A 182 -0.08 14.02 3.36
C PHE A 182 0.02 14.52 1.92
N ALA A 183 0.72 13.76 1.08
CA ALA A 183 0.71 13.91 -0.37
C ALA A 183 -0.07 12.76 -1.00
N LEU A 184 -1.06 13.08 -1.80
CA LEU A 184 -1.91 12.12 -2.47
C LEU A 184 -1.41 11.86 -3.90
N PHE A 185 -1.03 10.62 -4.18
CA PHE A 185 -0.83 10.12 -5.55
C PHE A 185 -2.18 9.83 -6.21
N THR A 186 -2.45 10.46 -7.37
CA THR A 186 -3.79 10.45 -7.96
C THR A 186 -4.10 9.23 -8.82
N GLU A 187 -3.10 8.46 -9.22
CA GLU A 187 -3.25 7.33 -10.17
C GLU A 187 -3.33 5.94 -9.47
N GLY A 188 -3.60 5.93 -8.14
CA GLY A 188 -3.71 4.71 -7.35
C GLY A 188 -5.14 4.14 -7.27
N TYR A 189 -5.50 3.55 -6.12
CA TYR A 189 -6.71 2.73 -5.94
C TYR A 189 -7.85 3.41 -5.17
N ARG A 190 -7.79 4.73 -4.96
CA ARG A 190 -8.84 5.45 -4.24
C ARG A 190 -10.22 5.30 -4.91
N HIS A 191 -11.26 5.39 -4.08
CA HIS A 191 -12.66 5.46 -4.53
C HIS A 191 -13.23 6.86 -4.44
N ALA A 192 -12.83 7.60 -3.39
CA ALA A 192 -13.30 8.97 -3.19
C ALA A 192 -12.71 9.92 -4.23
N PRO A 193 -13.46 10.96 -4.65
CA PRO A 193 -12.92 12.05 -5.44
C PRO A 193 -11.75 12.73 -4.72
N VAL A 194 -10.73 13.19 -5.47
CA VAL A 194 -9.53 13.83 -4.92
C VAL A 194 -9.87 14.98 -3.96
N HIS A 195 -10.87 15.81 -4.31
CA HIS A 195 -11.25 16.97 -3.51
C HIS A 195 -11.94 16.65 -2.18
N ASP A 196 -12.39 15.41 -1.99
CA ASP A 196 -12.97 14.94 -0.73
C ASP A 196 -11.92 14.42 0.26
N LEU A 197 -10.67 14.24 -0.19
CA LEU A 197 -9.59 13.71 0.63
C LEU A 197 -8.72 14.84 1.19
N PRO A 198 -8.47 14.89 2.52
CA PRO A 198 -7.52 15.83 3.08
C PRO A 198 -6.12 15.54 2.53
N HIS A 199 -5.46 16.57 1.98
CA HIS A 199 -4.09 16.47 1.47
C HIS A 199 -3.39 17.84 1.55
N HIS A 200 -2.06 17.80 1.57
CA HIS A 200 -1.21 19.00 1.56
C HIS A 200 -0.52 19.17 0.21
N GLY A 201 -0.52 18.12 -0.61
CA GLY A 201 -0.01 18.13 -1.98
C GLY A 201 -0.63 17.03 -2.81
N LEU A 202 -0.64 17.24 -4.13
CA LEU A 202 -1.13 16.28 -5.13
C LEU A 202 -0.04 16.07 -6.17
N PHE A 203 0.06 14.85 -6.67
CA PHE A 203 0.89 14.53 -7.82
C PHE A 203 0.30 13.34 -8.59
N SER A 204 0.53 13.31 -9.90
CA SER A 204 0.07 12.26 -10.80
C SER A 204 1.24 11.43 -11.36
N HIS A 205 2.47 11.95 -11.25
CA HIS A 205 3.68 11.26 -11.66
C HIS A 205 4.78 11.41 -10.60
N HIS A 206 5.51 10.34 -10.30
CA HIS A 206 6.51 10.35 -9.22
C HIS A 206 7.69 11.31 -9.48
N ASP A 207 7.94 11.70 -10.72
CA ASP A 207 8.95 12.72 -11.03
C ASP A 207 8.61 14.09 -10.42
N GLU A 208 7.34 14.34 -10.07
CA GLU A 208 6.87 15.57 -9.42
C GLU A 208 7.20 15.60 -7.91
N LEU A 209 7.42 14.43 -7.30
CA LEU A 209 7.53 14.27 -5.85
C LEU A 209 8.72 15.05 -5.23
N PRO A 210 9.93 15.07 -5.81
CA PRO A 210 11.05 15.85 -5.26
C PRO A 210 10.75 17.36 -5.17
N ASP A 211 10.10 17.91 -6.19
CA ASP A 211 9.70 19.33 -6.20
C ASP A 211 8.57 19.61 -5.21
N LEU A 212 7.61 18.72 -5.12
CA LEU A 212 6.52 18.79 -4.14
C LEU A 212 7.07 18.80 -2.70
N LEU A 213 8.00 17.91 -2.38
CA LEU A 213 8.65 17.86 -1.07
C LEU A 213 9.37 19.17 -0.75
N ARG A 214 10.14 19.72 -1.70
CA ARG A 214 10.82 21.03 -1.53
C ARG A 214 9.83 22.16 -1.25
N HIS A 215 8.69 22.17 -1.95
CA HIS A 215 7.65 23.18 -1.74
C HIS A 215 6.98 23.04 -0.36
N LEU A 216 6.74 21.84 0.10
CA LEU A 216 6.11 21.60 1.40
C LEU A 216 7.05 21.88 2.59
N LEU A 217 8.36 21.95 2.36
CA LEU A 217 9.37 22.29 3.38
C LEU A 217 9.70 23.78 3.46
N ALA A 218 9.38 24.56 2.41
CA ALA A 218 9.62 25.99 2.35
C ALA A 218 8.59 26.78 3.14
#